data_ed5cdbad0f03fbfb1c98e55fddad9604
#
_entry.id   ed5cdbad0f03fbfb1c98e55fddad9604
#
_cell.length_a   1.000
_cell.length_b   1.000
_cell.length_c   1.000
_cell.angle_alpha   90.00
_cell.angle_beta   90.00
_cell.angle_gamma   90.00
#
_symmetry.space_group_name_H-M   'P 1'
#
loop_
_entity.id
_entity.type
_entity.pdbx_description
1 polymer ?
#
loop_
_entity_poly.entity_id
_entity_poly.type
_entity_poly.pdbx_seq_one_letter_code
_entity_poly.pdbx_strand_id
1 'polypeptide(L)'
;MTYIVLDLEWSQPVCKEKTRICGTKVLQVEIIQIGAVAVTDGVISKSTFSEYVRPRYYTEIKGKIKKLTGISKNDLKDADELDKVLLRFKKWCGSFGNTLIATWGPDDIPTLKGQCDFFGYDISWMPRWFNLQPIMTRQYDIDRPQITLQSAVEITGVGEQELDFHSAINDAYYTALVLTKIKDIPKEIEWQKKVDTAHANPFISVCHKSQGNVKTARMNSVPRTSLLNRYVCPICGKPATLKGRLVWVKPMNYMAVVHCNKHSVKVTVTFEKCADGGYTWTKKYTLSDNEDEEKYNSLIMKKQAVSPANDSSDGAYQKRKSRKRK
;
A
#
# COMPACT_ATOMS: atom_id res chain seq x y z
N MET A 1 -18.75 -7.52 23.08
CA MET A 1 -18.14 -6.45 22.28
C MET A 1 -18.45 -6.70 20.81
N THR A 2 -18.78 -5.65 20.05
CA THR A 2 -19.14 -5.80 18.64
C THR A 2 -17.98 -5.39 17.72
N TYR A 3 -17.73 -6.21 16.72
CA TYR A 3 -16.80 -5.93 15.62
C TYR A 3 -17.60 -5.67 14.35
N ILE A 4 -17.34 -4.57 13.67
CA ILE A 4 -17.86 -4.28 12.33
C ILE A 4 -16.80 -4.75 11.34
N VAL A 5 -17.08 -5.82 10.64
CA VAL A 5 -16.20 -6.32 9.57
C VAL A 5 -16.55 -5.56 8.30
N LEU A 6 -15.58 -4.85 7.75
CA LEU A 6 -15.74 -3.95 6.60
C LEU A 6 -14.87 -4.42 5.45
N ASP A 7 -15.44 -4.38 4.27
CA ASP A 7 -14.74 -4.55 3.00
C ASP A 7 -15.23 -3.51 1.98
N LEU A 8 -14.37 -3.11 1.06
CA LEU A 8 -14.63 -2.08 0.07
C LEU A 8 -14.24 -2.53 -1.33
N GLU A 9 -15.09 -2.19 -2.31
CA GLU A 9 -14.69 -2.25 -3.71
C GLU A 9 -14.47 -0.84 -4.27
N TRP A 10 -13.49 -0.67 -5.18
CA TRP A 10 -13.19 0.64 -5.73
C TRP A 10 -12.84 0.63 -7.22
N SER A 11 -13.15 1.73 -7.87
CA SER A 11 -12.77 2.05 -9.24
C SER A 11 -11.46 2.85 -9.28
N GLN A 12 -10.77 2.78 -10.39
CA GLN A 12 -9.50 3.46 -10.65
C GLN A 12 -9.58 4.29 -11.92
N PRO A 13 -8.81 5.38 -12.04
CA PRO A 13 -8.73 6.13 -13.28
C PRO A 13 -8.29 5.20 -14.43
N VAL A 14 -8.95 5.33 -15.60
CA VAL A 14 -8.64 4.47 -16.78
C VAL A 14 -7.20 4.63 -17.25
N CYS A 15 -6.61 5.81 -17.06
CA CYS A 15 -5.20 6.09 -17.31
C CYS A 15 -4.67 7.06 -16.24
N LYS A 16 -3.35 7.17 -16.10
CA LYS A 16 -2.71 8.03 -15.08
C LYS A 16 -3.05 9.51 -15.28
N GLU A 17 -3.19 9.95 -16.50
CA GLU A 17 -3.49 11.34 -16.87
C GLU A 17 -4.90 11.78 -16.40
N LYS A 18 -5.80 10.81 -16.16
CA LYS A 18 -7.14 11.05 -15.61
C LYS A 18 -7.19 11.08 -14.08
N THR A 19 -6.06 10.89 -13.41
CA THR A 19 -5.99 11.01 -11.94
C THR A 19 -6.38 12.42 -11.50
N ARG A 20 -7.34 12.53 -10.61
CA ARG A 20 -7.81 13.82 -10.08
C ARG A 20 -6.91 14.34 -8.99
N ILE A 21 -6.56 15.61 -9.11
CA ILE A 21 -5.71 16.34 -8.17
C ILE A 21 -6.45 17.63 -7.76
N CYS A 22 -6.49 17.88 -6.47
CA CYS A 22 -7.03 19.11 -5.89
C CYS A 22 -6.01 19.67 -4.88
N GLY A 23 -5.28 20.72 -5.27
CA GLY A 23 -4.15 21.22 -4.50
C GLY A 23 -3.07 20.14 -4.36
N THR A 24 -2.75 19.76 -3.13
CA THR A 24 -1.81 18.68 -2.81
C THR A 24 -2.45 17.30 -2.69
N LYS A 25 -3.79 17.23 -2.72
CA LYS A 25 -4.55 15.98 -2.55
C LYS A 25 -4.73 15.27 -3.88
N VAL A 26 -4.54 13.95 -3.87
CA VAL A 26 -4.66 13.10 -5.06
C VAL A 26 -5.70 12.03 -4.80
N LEU A 27 -6.73 11.98 -5.66
CA LEU A 27 -7.72 10.93 -5.63
C LEU A 27 -7.15 9.69 -6.36
N GLN A 28 -6.72 8.69 -5.61
CA GLN A 28 -6.12 7.47 -6.17
C GLN A 28 -7.18 6.54 -6.76
N VAL A 29 -8.29 6.39 -6.04
CA VAL A 29 -9.40 5.50 -6.37
C VAL A 29 -10.70 6.13 -5.90
N GLU A 30 -11.84 5.64 -6.37
CA GLU A 30 -13.17 5.95 -5.82
C GLU A 30 -13.87 4.67 -5.42
N ILE A 31 -14.39 4.64 -4.19
CA ILE A 31 -15.18 3.52 -3.66
C ILE A 31 -16.45 3.39 -4.48
N ILE A 32 -16.79 2.17 -4.84
CA ILE A 32 -17.98 1.81 -5.62
C ILE A 32 -18.92 0.85 -4.88
N GLN A 33 -18.44 0.21 -3.81
CA GLN A 33 -19.28 -0.58 -2.91
C GLN A 33 -18.71 -0.55 -1.50
N ILE A 34 -19.60 -0.52 -0.50
CA ILE A 34 -19.30 -0.74 0.91
C ILE A 34 -20.07 -1.96 1.36
N GLY A 35 -19.37 -2.98 1.86
CA GLY A 35 -19.92 -4.16 2.48
C GLY A 35 -19.51 -4.23 3.96
N ALA A 36 -20.46 -4.48 4.85
CA ALA A 36 -20.12 -4.66 6.25
C ALA A 36 -21.06 -5.62 6.97
N VAL A 37 -20.48 -6.36 7.91
CA VAL A 37 -21.15 -7.36 8.75
C VAL A 37 -20.78 -7.14 10.21
N ALA A 38 -21.73 -7.18 11.11
CA ALA A 38 -21.46 -7.07 12.55
C ALA A 38 -21.28 -8.45 13.19
N VAL A 39 -20.29 -8.57 14.07
CA VAL A 39 -20.03 -9.76 14.89
C VAL A 39 -20.07 -9.34 16.35
N THR A 40 -21.06 -9.83 17.09
CA THR A 40 -21.23 -9.54 18.53
C THR A 40 -21.03 -10.83 19.32
N ASP A 41 -20.06 -10.82 20.21
CA ASP A 41 -19.75 -11.95 21.10
C ASP A 41 -19.59 -13.29 20.33
N GLY A 42 -18.94 -13.23 19.15
CA GLY A 42 -18.69 -14.37 18.29
C GLY A 42 -19.88 -14.76 17.38
N VAL A 43 -21.00 -14.06 17.46
CA VAL A 43 -22.20 -14.33 16.64
C VAL A 43 -22.32 -13.31 15.52
N ILE A 44 -22.43 -13.79 14.29
CA ILE A 44 -22.62 -12.94 13.10
C ILE A 44 -24.08 -12.43 13.09
N SER A 45 -24.23 -11.12 12.99
CA SER A 45 -25.54 -10.46 12.91
C SER A 45 -26.23 -10.74 11.58
N LYS A 46 -27.55 -10.86 11.61
CA LYS A 46 -28.37 -10.86 10.39
C LYS A 46 -28.48 -9.48 9.75
N SER A 47 -28.26 -8.42 10.53
CA SER A 47 -28.20 -7.04 10.01
C SER A 47 -26.84 -6.79 9.35
N THR A 48 -26.87 -6.59 8.05
CA THR A 48 -25.70 -6.29 7.22
C THR A 48 -25.82 -4.92 6.59
N PHE A 49 -24.71 -4.36 6.14
CA PHE A 49 -24.69 -3.14 5.33
C PHE A 49 -24.08 -3.49 3.98
N SER A 50 -24.81 -3.23 2.90
CA SER A 50 -24.33 -3.44 1.54
C SER A 50 -24.92 -2.38 0.62
N GLU A 51 -24.09 -1.44 0.21
CA GLU A 51 -24.53 -0.36 -0.66
C GLU A 51 -23.51 -0.07 -1.76
N TYR A 52 -24.02 0.15 -2.96
CA TYR A 52 -23.23 0.73 -4.04
C TYR A 52 -23.01 2.22 -3.81
N VAL A 53 -21.88 2.69 -4.30
CA VAL A 53 -21.47 4.09 -4.24
C VAL A 53 -21.23 4.61 -5.65
N ARG A 54 -21.90 5.68 -6.03
CA ARG A 54 -21.68 6.31 -7.33
C ARG A 54 -20.38 7.13 -7.30
N PRO A 55 -19.39 6.77 -8.13
CA PRO A 55 -18.16 7.56 -8.24
C PRO A 55 -18.44 8.87 -8.99
N ARG A 56 -17.76 9.96 -8.60
CA ARG A 56 -17.88 11.27 -9.25
C ARG A 56 -16.98 11.41 -10.48
N TYR A 57 -15.80 10.84 -10.42
CA TYR A 57 -14.77 11.02 -11.45
C TYR A 57 -14.43 9.74 -12.22
N TYR A 58 -14.32 8.61 -11.52
CA TYR A 58 -13.91 7.34 -12.12
C TYR A 58 -15.12 6.48 -12.46
N THR A 59 -16.05 7.08 -13.24
CA THR A 59 -17.34 6.49 -13.62
C THR A 59 -17.19 5.34 -14.64
N GLU A 60 -16.03 5.23 -15.27
CA GLU A 60 -15.72 4.16 -16.20
C GLU A 60 -15.09 2.99 -15.46
N ILE A 61 -15.83 1.90 -15.30
CA ILE A 61 -15.36 0.70 -14.61
C ILE A 61 -14.47 -0.10 -15.55
N LYS A 62 -13.17 -0.22 -15.19
CA LYS A 62 -12.22 -1.02 -15.98
C LYS A 62 -12.69 -2.46 -16.12
N GLY A 63 -12.50 -3.05 -17.29
CA GLY A 63 -12.89 -4.44 -17.56
C GLY A 63 -12.36 -5.45 -16.54
N LYS A 64 -11.16 -5.23 -16.00
CA LYS A 64 -10.59 -6.06 -14.92
C LYS A 64 -11.41 -5.95 -13.63
N ILE A 65 -11.81 -4.74 -13.21
CA ILE A 65 -12.61 -4.51 -12.01
C ILE A 65 -13.99 -5.13 -12.20
N LYS A 66 -14.64 -4.86 -13.35
CA LYS A 66 -15.93 -5.46 -13.67
C LYS A 66 -15.88 -6.99 -13.65
N LYS A 67 -14.81 -7.59 -14.20
CA LYS A 67 -14.66 -9.06 -14.19
C LYS A 67 -14.46 -9.62 -12.79
N LEU A 68 -13.78 -8.86 -11.92
CA LEU A 68 -13.46 -9.27 -10.54
C LEU A 68 -14.69 -9.12 -9.63
N THR A 69 -15.30 -7.94 -9.62
CA THR A 69 -16.37 -7.57 -8.67
C THR A 69 -17.78 -7.82 -9.21
N GLY A 70 -17.93 -8.07 -10.51
CA GLY A 70 -19.22 -8.11 -11.19
C GLY A 70 -19.86 -6.72 -11.39
N ILE A 71 -19.35 -5.66 -10.73
CA ILE A 71 -19.96 -4.33 -10.72
C ILE A 71 -19.75 -3.64 -12.06
N SER A 72 -20.83 -3.15 -12.63
CA SER A 72 -20.84 -2.39 -13.88
C SER A 72 -21.28 -0.94 -13.67
N LYS A 73 -21.08 -0.11 -14.69
CA LYS A 73 -21.57 1.28 -14.66
C LYS A 73 -23.08 1.38 -14.45
N ASN A 74 -23.85 0.41 -14.94
CA ASN A 74 -25.31 0.41 -14.79
C ASN A 74 -25.71 0.21 -13.32
N ASP A 75 -24.99 -0.63 -12.57
CA ASP A 75 -25.28 -0.89 -11.16
C ASP A 75 -25.03 0.36 -10.28
N LEU A 76 -24.13 1.24 -10.74
CA LEU A 76 -23.75 2.47 -10.04
C LEU A 76 -24.57 3.69 -10.45
N LYS A 77 -25.38 3.60 -11.51
CA LYS A 77 -26.07 4.73 -12.11
C LYS A 77 -27.02 5.43 -11.14
N ASP A 78 -27.78 4.63 -10.41
CA ASP A 78 -28.82 5.10 -9.49
C ASP A 78 -28.36 5.05 -8.02
N ALA A 79 -27.09 4.70 -7.78
CA ALA A 79 -26.52 4.71 -6.43
C ALA A 79 -26.30 6.15 -5.95
N ASP A 80 -26.30 6.31 -4.63
CA ASP A 80 -25.93 7.58 -4.00
C ASP A 80 -24.41 7.79 -4.00
N GLU A 81 -24.00 9.04 -3.85
CA GLU A 81 -22.59 9.38 -3.67
C GLU A 81 -22.11 9.03 -2.25
N LEU A 82 -20.79 8.96 -2.08
CA LEU A 82 -20.16 8.47 -0.84
C LEU A 82 -20.62 9.19 0.43
N ASP A 83 -20.84 10.49 0.39
CA ASP A 83 -21.30 11.28 1.56
C ASP A 83 -22.63 10.76 2.12
N LYS A 84 -23.60 10.47 1.26
CA LYS A 84 -24.90 9.95 1.68
C LYS A 84 -24.80 8.50 2.18
N VAL A 85 -24.03 7.69 1.49
CA VAL A 85 -23.78 6.29 1.91
C VAL A 85 -23.09 6.27 3.27
N LEU A 86 -22.11 7.13 3.50
CA LEU A 86 -21.43 7.25 4.80
C LEU A 86 -22.36 7.67 5.94
N LEU A 87 -23.34 8.54 5.69
CA LEU A 87 -24.33 8.88 6.70
C LEU A 87 -25.17 7.67 7.12
N ARG A 88 -25.58 6.83 6.17
CA ARG A 88 -26.31 5.59 6.45
C ARG A 88 -25.41 4.57 7.14
N PHE A 89 -24.16 4.43 6.70
CA PHE A 89 -23.17 3.56 7.33
C PHE A 89 -22.90 3.97 8.78
N LYS A 90 -22.72 5.29 9.04
CA LYS A 90 -22.60 5.81 10.40
C LYS A 90 -23.78 5.44 11.29
N LYS A 91 -25.01 5.62 10.77
CA LYS A 91 -26.23 5.26 11.49
C LYS A 91 -26.29 3.75 11.78
N TRP A 92 -25.95 2.93 10.80
CA TRP A 92 -25.93 1.48 10.95
C TRP A 92 -24.86 1.04 11.97
N CYS A 93 -23.64 1.55 11.91
CA CYS A 93 -22.60 1.27 12.90
C CYS A 93 -23.05 1.70 14.31
N GLY A 94 -23.69 2.87 14.44
CA GLY A 94 -24.17 3.41 15.71
C GLY A 94 -25.22 2.54 16.40
N SER A 95 -25.95 1.70 15.64
CA SER A 95 -26.94 0.78 16.22
C SER A 95 -26.33 -0.35 17.06
N PHE A 96 -25.04 -0.59 16.95
CA PHE A 96 -24.32 -1.64 17.69
C PHE A 96 -23.56 -1.12 18.93
N GLY A 97 -23.62 0.18 19.22
CA GLY A 97 -22.97 0.78 20.38
C GLY A 97 -21.45 0.85 20.25
N ASN A 98 -20.71 0.33 21.24
CA ASN A 98 -19.25 0.37 21.22
C ASN A 98 -18.69 -0.69 20.27
N THR A 99 -18.11 -0.24 19.17
CA THR A 99 -17.62 -1.09 18.09
C THR A 99 -16.15 -0.86 17.78
N LEU A 100 -15.51 -1.87 17.17
CA LEU A 100 -14.23 -1.77 16.46
C LEU A 100 -14.44 -2.23 15.03
N ILE A 101 -13.71 -1.64 14.08
CA ILE A 101 -13.72 -2.10 12.69
C ILE A 101 -12.60 -3.13 12.49
N ALA A 102 -12.94 -4.25 11.84
CA ALA A 102 -12.00 -5.24 11.34
C ALA A 102 -12.02 -5.24 9.81
N THR A 103 -10.85 -5.34 9.17
CA THR A 103 -10.71 -5.49 7.71
C THR A 103 -9.86 -6.71 7.39
N TRP A 104 -10.01 -7.27 6.18
CA TRP A 104 -9.09 -8.26 5.66
C TRP A 104 -7.98 -7.58 4.87
N GLY A 105 -6.96 -7.14 5.53
CA GLY A 105 -5.86 -6.42 4.89
C GLY A 105 -5.79 -4.95 5.32
N PRO A 106 -4.74 -4.26 4.87
CA PRO A 106 -4.42 -2.91 5.34
C PRO A 106 -5.05 -1.80 4.49
N ASP A 107 -5.72 -2.10 3.36
CA ASP A 107 -5.98 -1.09 2.32
C ASP A 107 -7.32 -0.37 2.44
N ASP A 108 -8.36 -1.01 3.00
CA ASP A 108 -9.74 -0.47 3.04
C ASP A 108 -9.82 0.87 3.77
N ILE A 109 -9.32 0.92 5.00
CA ILE A 109 -9.42 2.14 5.82
C ILE A 109 -8.57 3.29 5.28
N PRO A 110 -7.32 3.09 4.85
CA PRO A 110 -6.57 4.14 4.15
C PRO A 110 -7.24 4.63 2.86
N THR A 111 -7.86 3.74 2.10
CA THR A 111 -8.62 4.09 0.89
C THR A 111 -9.81 4.98 1.22
N LEU A 112 -10.62 4.58 2.20
CA LEU A 112 -11.76 5.37 2.65
C LEU A 112 -11.33 6.74 3.17
N LYS A 113 -10.31 6.77 4.04
CA LYS A 113 -9.76 8.02 4.58
C LYS A 113 -9.21 8.92 3.48
N GLY A 114 -8.47 8.37 2.53
CA GLY A 114 -7.91 9.13 1.41
C GLY A 114 -8.98 9.77 0.53
N GLN A 115 -10.06 9.04 0.24
CA GLN A 115 -11.17 9.58 -0.52
C GLN A 115 -11.96 10.63 0.28
N CYS A 116 -12.23 10.39 1.56
CA CYS A 116 -12.90 11.34 2.42
C CYS A 116 -12.07 12.63 2.60
N ASP A 117 -10.76 12.51 2.78
CA ASP A 117 -9.86 13.67 2.84
C ASP A 117 -9.88 14.47 1.53
N PHE A 118 -9.90 13.80 0.38
CA PHE A 118 -9.97 14.46 -0.92
C PHE A 118 -11.24 15.31 -1.08
N PHE A 119 -12.39 14.75 -0.66
CA PHE A 119 -13.69 15.43 -0.78
C PHE A 119 -14.04 16.34 0.41
N GLY A 120 -13.27 16.27 1.50
CA GLY A 120 -13.57 17.03 2.73
C GLY A 120 -14.69 16.43 3.56
N TYR A 121 -14.91 15.12 3.51
CA TYR A 121 -15.92 14.43 4.31
C TYR A 121 -15.40 14.13 5.72
N ASP A 122 -16.19 14.42 6.72
CA ASP A 122 -15.87 14.08 8.11
C ASP A 122 -16.15 12.60 8.41
N ILE A 123 -15.09 11.89 8.80
CA ILE A 123 -15.15 10.50 9.28
C ILE A 123 -14.56 10.34 10.69
N SER A 124 -14.47 11.42 11.46
CA SER A 124 -13.98 11.38 12.86
C SER A 124 -14.81 10.49 13.76
N TRP A 125 -16.06 10.22 13.37
CA TRP A 125 -16.99 9.32 14.05
C TRP A 125 -16.64 7.83 13.90
N MET A 126 -15.79 7.47 12.94
CA MET A 126 -15.46 6.06 12.67
C MET A 126 -14.77 5.43 13.89
N PRO A 127 -15.19 4.20 14.27
CA PRO A 127 -14.50 3.42 15.29
C PRO A 127 -13.02 3.20 14.95
N ARG A 128 -12.23 2.89 15.98
CA ARG A 128 -10.87 2.37 15.75
C ARG A 128 -10.94 1.08 14.96
N TRP A 129 -9.89 0.80 14.21
CA TRP A 129 -9.83 -0.36 13.34
C TRP A 129 -8.56 -1.19 13.55
N PHE A 130 -8.61 -2.43 13.09
CA PHE A 130 -7.48 -3.33 13.04
C PHE A 130 -7.54 -4.21 11.79
N ASN A 131 -6.37 -4.69 11.35
CA ASN A 131 -6.24 -5.64 10.25
C ASN A 131 -6.28 -7.07 10.81
N LEU A 132 -7.23 -7.89 10.37
CA LEU A 132 -7.38 -9.27 10.85
C LEU A 132 -6.31 -10.21 10.30
N GLN A 133 -5.77 -9.94 9.12
CA GLN A 133 -4.86 -10.83 8.41
C GLN A 133 -3.60 -11.19 9.22
N PRO A 134 -2.81 -10.25 9.81
CA PRO A 134 -1.63 -10.60 10.60
C PRO A 134 -1.99 -11.31 11.93
N ILE A 135 -3.17 -11.05 12.47
CA ILE A 135 -3.67 -11.76 13.66
C ILE A 135 -3.92 -13.23 13.32
N MET A 136 -4.61 -13.47 12.21
CA MET A 136 -4.92 -14.80 11.72
C MET A 136 -3.64 -15.58 11.38
N THR A 137 -2.73 -14.99 10.60
CA THR A 137 -1.47 -15.67 10.23
C THR A 137 -0.65 -16.05 11.45
N ARG A 138 -0.63 -15.20 12.49
CA ARG A 138 0.04 -15.50 13.75
C ARG A 138 -0.63 -16.64 14.52
N GLN A 139 -1.95 -16.64 14.69
CA GLN A 139 -2.64 -17.66 15.48
C GLN A 139 -2.62 -19.05 14.82
N TYR A 140 -2.53 -19.09 13.51
CA TYR A 140 -2.47 -20.34 12.74
C TYR A 140 -1.05 -20.73 12.33
N ASP A 141 -0.03 -20.03 12.89
CA ASP A 141 1.40 -20.30 12.66
C ASP A 141 1.77 -20.36 11.16
N ILE A 142 1.25 -19.40 10.41
CA ILE A 142 1.45 -19.32 8.97
C ILE A 142 2.69 -18.46 8.69
N ASP A 143 3.72 -19.08 8.15
CA ASP A 143 4.99 -18.43 7.78
C ASP A 143 4.87 -17.57 6.50
N ARG A 144 3.83 -16.73 6.45
CA ARG A 144 3.60 -15.74 5.38
C ARG A 144 2.92 -14.52 5.96
N PRO A 145 3.42 -13.31 5.69
CA PRO A 145 2.82 -12.09 6.26
C PRO A 145 1.44 -11.76 5.65
N GLN A 146 1.14 -12.32 4.50
CA GLN A 146 -0.13 -12.10 3.79
C GLN A 146 -0.58 -13.37 3.11
N ILE A 147 -1.88 -13.69 3.27
CA ILE A 147 -2.58 -14.76 2.59
C ILE A 147 -3.88 -14.21 1.99
N THR A 148 -4.42 -14.88 0.99
CA THR A 148 -5.73 -14.49 0.43
C THR A 148 -6.85 -14.81 1.43
N LEU A 149 -7.96 -14.09 1.35
CA LEU A 149 -9.14 -14.39 2.17
C LEU A 149 -9.64 -15.81 1.90
N GLN A 150 -9.62 -16.25 0.66
CA GLN A 150 -9.97 -17.63 0.29
C GLN A 150 -9.10 -18.64 1.03
N SER A 151 -7.78 -18.47 1.05
CA SER A 151 -6.89 -19.35 1.81
C SER A 151 -7.19 -19.35 3.32
N ALA A 152 -7.57 -18.19 3.88
CA ALA A 152 -7.95 -18.10 5.29
C ALA A 152 -9.24 -18.86 5.59
N VAL A 153 -10.24 -18.77 4.71
CA VAL A 153 -11.49 -19.52 4.78
C VAL A 153 -11.22 -21.03 4.75
N GLU A 154 -10.39 -21.49 3.82
CA GLU A 154 -9.97 -22.89 3.71
C GLU A 154 -9.25 -23.38 4.99
N ILE A 155 -8.27 -22.62 5.48
CA ILE A 155 -7.47 -22.97 6.68
C ILE A 155 -8.36 -23.03 7.94
N THR A 156 -9.31 -22.10 8.07
CA THR A 156 -10.21 -22.06 9.24
C THR A 156 -11.39 -23.00 9.14
N GLY A 157 -11.62 -23.61 7.97
CA GLY A 157 -12.72 -24.56 7.76
C GLY A 157 -14.11 -23.93 7.84
N VAL A 158 -14.25 -22.63 7.52
CA VAL A 158 -15.54 -21.90 7.62
C VAL A 158 -16.27 -21.77 6.28
N GLY A 159 -15.80 -22.42 5.23
CA GLY A 159 -16.23 -22.22 3.85
C GLY A 159 -17.43 -23.06 3.40
N GLU A 160 -18.40 -23.38 4.27
CA GLU A 160 -19.60 -24.16 3.88
C GLU A 160 -20.59 -23.41 2.97
N GLN A 161 -20.40 -22.11 2.76
CA GLN A 161 -21.28 -21.31 1.90
C GLN A 161 -20.58 -20.97 0.58
N GLU A 162 -21.21 -21.34 -0.53
CA GLU A 162 -20.76 -20.99 -1.89
C GLU A 162 -21.15 -19.55 -2.24
N LEU A 163 -20.54 -18.57 -1.55
CA LEU A 163 -20.68 -17.16 -1.93
C LEU A 163 -19.52 -16.79 -2.84
N ASP A 164 -19.82 -16.06 -3.90
CA ASP A 164 -18.79 -15.54 -4.79
C ASP A 164 -17.89 -14.54 -4.05
N PHE A 165 -16.57 -14.72 -4.15
CA PHE A 165 -15.60 -13.72 -3.70
C PHE A 165 -15.65 -12.48 -4.58
N HIS A 166 -15.05 -11.39 -4.09
CA HIS A 166 -14.98 -10.09 -4.78
C HIS A 166 -16.32 -9.33 -4.88
N SER A 167 -17.17 -9.54 -3.90
CA SER A 167 -18.26 -8.65 -3.55
C SER A 167 -18.02 -8.15 -2.14
N ALA A 168 -18.03 -6.86 -1.91
CA ALA A 168 -17.67 -6.29 -0.60
C ALA A 168 -18.49 -6.92 0.56
N ILE A 169 -19.76 -7.24 0.35
CA ILE A 169 -20.57 -7.88 1.39
C ILE A 169 -20.17 -9.33 1.63
N ASN A 170 -19.84 -10.08 0.58
CA ASN A 170 -19.43 -11.47 0.71
C ASN A 170 -18.04 -11.57 1.35
N ASP A 171 -17.10 -10.69 0.96
CA ASP A 171 -15.76 -10.65 1.52
C ASP A 171 -15.79 -10.19 2.99
N ALA A 172 -16.64 -9.22 3.34
CA ALA A 172 -16.92 -8.88 4.73
C ALA A 172 -17.51 -10.06 5.52
N TYR A 173 -18.42 -10.83 4.91
CA TYR A 173 -19.02 -12.00 5.55
C TYR A 173 -18.00 -13.12 5.77
N TYR A 174 -17.20 -13.46 4.77
CA TYR A 174 -16.12 -14.45 4.93
C TYR A 174 -15.08 -14.00 5.96
N THR A 175 -14.73 -12.73 5.96
CA THR A 175 -13.84 -12.14 6.98
C THR A 175 -14.48 -12.25 8.38
N ALA A 176 -15.79 -12.05 8.50
CA ALA A 176 -16.52 -12.23 9.75
C ALA A 176 -16.50 -13.70 10.21
N LEU A 177 -16.66 -14.66 9.31
CA LEU A 177 -16.53 -16.09 9.62
C LEU A 177 -15.14 -16.42 10.14
N VAL A 178 -14.08 -15.94 9.47
CA VAL A 178 -12.69 -16.10 9.93
C VAL A 178 -12.51 -15.46 11.32
N LEU A 179 -13.05 -14.25 11.53
CA LEU A 179 -12.99 -13.55 12.81
C LEU A 179 -13.57 -14.39 13.97
N THR A 180 -14.65 -15.14 13.74
CA THR A 180 -15.25 -16.00 14.77
C THR A 180 -14.34 -17.15 15.21
N LYS A 181 -13.34 -17.50 14.42
CA LYS A 181 -12.34 -18.53 14.76
C LYS A 181 -11.10 -18.00 15.48
N ILE A 182 -10.97 -16.68 15.57
CA ILE A 182 -9.85 -16.05 16.27
C ILE A 182 -10.11 -16.04 17.77
N LYS A 183 -9.15 -16.55 18.52
CA LYS A 183 -9.21 -16.58 19.99
C LYS A 183 -8.66 -15.28 20.55
N ASP A 184 -9.30 -14.79 21.63
CA ASP A 184 -8.84 -13.63 22.41
C ASP A 184 -8.49 -12.40 21.55
N ILE A 185 -9.42 -12.00 20.70
CA ILE A 185 -9.26 -10.86 19.80
C ILE A 185 -8.75 -9.59 20.52
N PRO A 186 -9.21 -9.22 21.75
CA PRO A 186 -8.66 -8.07 22.47
C PRO A 186 -7.16 -8.16 22.72
N LYS A 187 -6.64 -9.30 23.10
CA LYS A 187 -5.21 -9.54 23.31
C LYS A 187 -4.43 -9.47 21.99
N GLU A 188 -4.98 -10.02 20.93
CA GLU A 188 -4.38 -9.95 19.60
C GLU A 188 -4.32 -8.52 19.05
N ILE A 189 -5.34 -7.71 19.29
CA ILE A 189 -5.34 -6.28 18.95
C ILE A 189 -4.26 -5.54 19.73
N GLU A 190 -4.10 -5.83 21.02
CA GLU A 190 -3.00 -5.24 21.82
C GLU A 190 -1.62 -5.69 21.36
N TRP A 191 -1.47 -6.95 20.94
CA TRP A 191 -0.26 -7.42 20.29
C TRP A 191 0.00 -6.67 18.99
N GLN A 192 -0.99 -6.55 18.11
CA GLN A 192 -0.86 -5.83 16.85
C GLN A 192 -0.46 -4.37 17.08
N LYS A 193 -1.08 -3.67 18.03
CA LYS A 193 -0.68 -2.31 18.40
C LYS A 193 0.78 -2.22 18.85
N LYS A 194 1.29 -3.20 19.59
CA LYS A 194 2.71 -3.24 20.00
C LYS A 194 3.61 -3.46 18.80
N VAL A 195 3.24 -4.36 17.90
CA VAL A 195 3.94 -4.60 16.65
C VAL A 195 3.86 -3.36 15.75
N ASP A 196 2.67 -2.77 15.57
CA ASP A 196 2.47 -1.55 14.81
C ASP A 196 3.21 -0.36 15.45
N THR A 197 3.31 -0.30 16.77
CA THR A 197 4.09 0.72 17.49
C THR A 197 5.60 0.46 17.37
N ALA A 198 6.04 -0.79 17.42
CA ALA A 198 7.42 -1.18 17.15
C ALA A 198 7.78 -0.99 15.67
N HIS A 199 6.81 -1.19 14.77
CA HIS A 199 6.86 -0.88 13.35
C HIS A 199 6.18 0.47 13.03
N ALA A 200 5.82 1.27 14.05
CA ALA A 200 5.07 2.51 13.93
C ALA A 200 5.88 3.57 13.19
N ASN A 201 5.97 3.35 12.01
CA ASN A 201 5.91 4.13 10.80
C ASN A 201 6.25 3.28 9.58
N PRO A 202 5.46 2.25 9.26
CA PRO A 202 5.79 1.39 8.14
C PRO A 202 5.74 2.13 6.81
N PHE A 203 5.00 3.23 6.70
CA PHE A 203 4.79 3.88 5.41
C PHE A 203 4.68 5.40 5.51
N ILE A 204 5.78 6.07 5.80
CA ILE A 204 5.92 7.43 5.28
C ILE A 204 6.40 7.27 3.83
N SER A 205 5.46 7.13 2.91
CA SER A 205 5.70 7.44 1.52
C SER A 205 5.94 8.95 1.42
N VAL A 206 7.17 9.38 1.64
CA VAL A 206 7.55 10.74 1.27
C VAL A 206 7.73 10.69 -0.24
N CYS A 207 6.63 10.92 -0.96
CA CYS A 207 6.68 11.25 -2.37
C CYS A 207 7.35 12.62 -2.49
N HIS A 208 8.68 12.67 -2.53
CA HIS A 208 9.35 13.79 -3.10
C HIS A 208 9.22 13.68 -4.63
N LYS A 209 8.16 14.23 -5.19
CA LYS A 209 8.13 14.63 -6.58
C LYS A 209 9.07 15.85 -6.71
N SER A 210 10.36 15.64 -6.70
CA SER A 210 11.26 16.61 -7.23
C SER A 210 11.23 16.44 -8.75
N GLN A 211 10.51 17.28 -9.43
CA GLN A 211 10.67 17.51 -10.87
C GLN A 211 12.03 18.16 -11.09
N GLY A 212 13.06 17.37 -11.09
CA GLY A 212 14.37 17.78 -11.58
C GLY A 212 14.57 17.07 -12.89
N ASN A 213 14.65 17.83 -13.99
CA ASN A 213 15.06 17.33 -15.29
C ASN A 213 16.49 16.80 -15.20
N VAL A 214 16.66 15.52 -14.84
CA VAL A 214 17.92 14.84 -15.09
C VAL A 214 17.89 14.38 -16.54
N LYS A 215 18.30 15.25 -17.45
CA LYS A 215 18.60 14.90 -18.84
C LYS A 215 19.84 14.00 -18.85
N THR A 216 19.66 12.72 -18.55
CA THR A 216 20.70 11.71 -18.71
C THR A 216 20.22 10.68 -19.70
N ALA A 217 21.00 10.47 -20.74
CA ALA A 217 20.74 9.50 -21.79
C ALA A 217 20.81 8.03 -21.28
N ARG A 218 21.22 7.80 -20.04
CA ARG A 218 21.41 6.45 -19.49
C ARG A 218 20.86 6.34 -18.06
N MET A 219 19.93 5.42 -17.87
CA MET A 219 19.35 5.10 -16.55
C MET A 219 20.41 4.78 -15.48
N ASN A 220 21.53 4.17 -15.84
CA ASN A 220 22.60 3.79 -14.92
C ASN A 220 23.31 4.97 -14.23
N SER A 221 23.19 6.20 -14.75
CA SER A 221 23.74 7.39 -14.14
C SER A 221 22.80 8.09 -13.15
N VAL A 222 21.48 7.83 -13.23
CA VAL A 222 20.48 8.47 -12.39
C VAL A 222 20.67 8.15 -10.89
N PRO A 223 20.95 6.90 -10.46
CA PRO A 223 21.18 6.59 -9.04
C PRO A 223 22.43 7.25 -8.43
N ARG A 224 23.32 7.83 -9.23
CA ARG A 224 24.54 8.49 -8.78
C ARG A 224 24.38 10.00 -8.59
N THR A 225 23.20 10.55 -8.84
CA THR A 225 22.97 12.00 -8.72
C THR A 225 22.91 12.42 -7.25
N SER A 226 23.47 13.58 -6.94
CA SER A 226 23.46 14.15 -5.58
C SER A 226 22.05 14.39 -5.04
N LEU A 227 21.06 14.55 -5.90
CA LEU A 227 19.65 14.72 -5.54
C LEU A 227 19.05 13.50 -4.81
N LEU A 228 19.60 12.30 -5.05
CA LEU A 228 19.16 11.07 -4.41
C LEU A 228 19.85 10.82 -3.06
N ASN A 229 20.91 11.55 -2.72
CA ASN A 229 21.72 11.30 -1.53
C ASN A 229 21.20 11.96 -0.25
N ARG A 230 20.07 12.65 -0.31
CA ARG A 230 19.40 13.20 0.87
C ARG A 230 18.37 12.24 1.41
N TYR A 231 18.61 11.75 2.62
CA TYR A 231 17.73 10.85 3.32
C TYR A 231 17.32 11.45 4.66
N VAL A 232 16.07 11.24 5.03
CA VAL A 232 15.53 11.66 6.32
C VAL A 232 14.92 10.44 6.99
N CYS A 233 15.20 10.24 8.27
CA CYS A 233 14.59 9.16 9.02
C CYS A 233 13.09 9.45 9.20
N PRO A 234 12.19 8.58 8.73
CA PRO A 234 10.75 8.80 8.81
C PRO A 234 10.23 8.76 10.25
N ILE A 235 11.00 8.15 11.16
CA ILE A 235 10.58 7.95 12.56
C ILE A 235 10.87 9.20 13.41
N CYS A 236 12.07 9.80 13.25
CA CYS A 236 12.49 10.90 14.11
C CYS A 236 12.77 12.20 13.36
N GLY A 237 12.54 12.27 12.05
CA GLY A 237 12.77 13.45 11.22
C GLY A 237 14.24 13.86 11.04
N LYS A 238 15.19 13.15 11.65
CA LYS A 238 16.62 13.50 11.59
C LYS A 238 17.24 13.06 10.27
N PRO A 239 18.31 13.74 9.81
CA PRO A 239 19.09 13.27 8.67
C PRO A 239 19.56 11.84 8.86
N ALA A 240 19.49 11.04 7.81
CA ALA A 240 19.99 9.69 7.76
C ALA A 240 21.10 9.57 6.70
N THR A 241 22.10 8.76 6.99
CA THR A 241 23.28 8.56 6.12
C THR A 241 23.22 7.20 5.46
N LEU A 242 23.62 7.18 4.20
CA LEU A 242 23.79 5.97 3.42
C LEU A 242 25.22 5.45 3.59
N LYS A 243 25.39 4.29 4.24
CA LYS A 243 26.68 3.62 4.37
C LYS A 243 26.94 2.71 3.14
N GLY A 244 26.96 3.29 1.97
CA GLY A 244 27.13 2.50 0.76
C GLY A 244 26.55 3.20 -0.45
N ARG A 245 25.80 2.51 -1.27
CA ARG A 245 25.17 3.04 -2.48
C ARG A 245 23.76 2.47 -2.68
N LEU A 246 22.96 3.12 -3.51
CA LEU A 246 21.74 2.52 -4.03
C LEU A 246 22.06 1.27 -4.84
N VAL A 247 21.44 0.14 -4.50
CA VAL A 247 21.65 -1.16 -5.16
C VAL A 247 20.45 -1.47 -6.03
N TRP A 248 20.72 -1.92 -7.26
CA TRP A 248 19.69 -2.37 -8.17
C TRP A 248 19.03 -3.67 -7.67
N VAL A 249 17.70 -3.71 -7.67
CA VAL A 249 16.90 -4.88 -7.25
C VAL A 249 16.22 -5.52 -8.47
N LYS A 250 15.58 -4.70 -9.28
CA LYS A 250 14.90 -5.09 -10.54
C LYS A 250 14.80 -3.85 -11.44
N PRO A 251 14.39 -3.98 -12.71
CA PRO A 251 14.26 -2.82 -13.59
C PRO A 251 13.55 -1.65 -12.93
N MET A 252 14.13 -0.46 -12.99
CA MET A 252 13.64 0.79 -12.44
C MET A 252 13.51 0.84 -10.91
N ASN A 253 13.96 -0.19 -10.18
CA ASN A 253 13.86 -0.26 -8.71
C ASN A 253 15.23 -0.48 -8.07
N TYR A 254 15.51 0.33 -7.07
CA TYR A 254 16.73 0.30 -6.28
C TYR A 254 16.40 0.28 -4.79
N MET A 255 17.30 -0.25 -3.99
CA MET A 255 17.20 -0.19 -2.55
C MET A 255 18.49 0.30 -1.90
N ALA A 256 18.36 0.81 -0.70
CA ALA A 256 19.44 1.14 0.22
C ALA A 256 18.98 0.92 1.65
N VAL A 257 19.94 0.73 2.55
CA VAL A 257 19.73 0.88 3.99
C VAL A 257 20.45 2.14 4.43
N VAL A 258 19.74 3.03 5.09
CA VAL A 258 20.25 4.29 5.63
C VAL A 258 20.08 4.29 7.15
N HIS A 259 21.00 4.96 7.85
CA HIS A 259 20.99 4.98 9.30
C HIS A 259 20.93 6.41 9.81
N CYS A 260 20.06 6.67 10.76
CA CYS A 260 20.18 7.82 11.66
C CYS A 260 20.75 7.33 13.00
N ASN A 261 20.93 8.23 13.98
CA ASN A 261 21.55 7.87 15.27
C ASN A 261 20.79 6.79 16.05
N LYS A 262 19.53 6.50 15.71
CA LYS A 262 18.66 5.59 16.48
C LYS A 262 17.98 4.50 15.64
N HIS A 263 17.91 4.68 14.30
CA HIS A 263 17.09 3.81 13.46
C HIS A 263 17.82 3.42 12.19
N SER A 264 17.66 2.16 11.80
CA SER A 264 17.98 1.66 10.46
C SER A 264 16.73 1.72 9.60
N VAL A 265 16.85 2.24 8.40
CA VAL A 265 15.72 2.49 7.52
C VAL A 265 16.04 1.96 6.13
N LYS A 266 15.19 1.08 5.63
CA LYS A 266 15.20 0.63 4.24
C LYS A 266 14.59 1.70 3.35
N VAL A 267 15.29 2.06 2.30
CA VAL A 267 14.83 2.99 1.27
C VAL A 267 14.67 2.22 -0.03
N THR A 268 13.46 2.23 -0.57
CA THR A 268 13.21 1.74 -1.93
C THR A 268 13.01 2.95 -2.85
N VAL A 269 13.76 2.99 -3.95
CA VAL A 269 13.66 4.04 -4.95
C VAL A 269 13.14 3.44 -6.25
N THR A 270 11.98 3.91 -6.69
CA THR A 270 11.39 3.54 -7.96
C THR A 270 11.51 4.70 -8.94
N PHE A 271 12.01 4.42 -10.15
CA PHE A 271 12.11 5.39 -11.23
C PHE A 271 11.01 5.20 -12.25
N GLU A 272 10.54 6.29 -12.83
CA GLU A 272 9.61 6.29 -13.96
C GLU A 272 10.19 7.19 -15.07
N LYS A 273 10.17 6.70 -16.32
CA LYS A 273 10.60 7.48 -17.47
C LYS A 273 9.51 8.49 -17.84
N CYS A 274 9.91 9.75 -17.99
CA CYS A 274 9.02 10.81 -18.45
C CYS A 274 8.95 10.85 -19.98
N ALA A 275 7.87 11.45 -20.51
CA ALA A 275 7.67 11.62 -21.95
C ALA A 275 8.76 12.51 -22.60
N ASP A 276 9.32 13.45 -21.84
CA ASP A 276 10.40 14.38 -22.25
C ASP A 276 11.81 13.74 -22.22
N GLY A 277 11.89 12.43 -21.94
CA GLY A 277 13.14 11.69 -21.87
C GLY A 277 13.86 11.76 -20.52
N GLY A 278 13.32 12.46 -19.53
CA GLY A 278 13.79 12.49 -18.15
C GLY A 278 13.29 11.31 -17.32
N TYR A 279 13.62 11.33 -16.03
CA TYR A 279 13.15 10.36 -15.05
C TYR A 279 12.62 11.07 -13.82
N THR A 280 11.47 10.62 -13.34
CA THR A 280 10.97 10.92 -12.00
C THR A 280 11.30 9.76 -11.07
N TRP A 281 11.34 10.00 -9.77
CA TRP A 281 11.56 8.95 -8.79
C TRP A 281 10.66 9.12 -7.56
N THR A 282 10.35 7.99 -6.96
CA THR A 282 9.65 7.92 -5.67
C THR A 282 10.55 7.20 -4.68
N LYS A 283 10.78 7.78 -3.51
CA LYS A 283 11.43 7.12 -2.39
C LYS A 283 10.37 6.64 -1.40
N LYS A 284 10.46 5.37 -1.04
CA LYS A 284 9.66 4.75 0.02
C LYS A 284 10.59 4.37 1.16
N TYR A 285 10.21 4.74 2.37
CA TYR A 285 10.98 4.46 3.58
C TYR A 285 10.23 3.47 4.44
N THR A 286 10.91 2.42 4.92
CA THR A 286 10.39 1.45 5.88
C THR A 286 11.45 1.21 6.95
N LEU A 287 11.08 0.78 8.17
CA LEU A 287 12.07 0.27 9.10
C LEU A 287 12.82 -0.89 8.45
N SER A 288 14.12 -0.95 8.64
CA SER A 288 14.96 -2.05 8.20
C SER A 288 14.97 -3.11 9.29
N ASP A 289 14.75 -4.36 8.91
CA ASP A 289 15.01 -5.53 9.75
C ASP A 289 16.37 -6.17 9.39
N ASN A 290 16.73 -7.23 10.09
CA ASN A 290 17.99 -7.94 9.85
C ASN A 290 18.04 -8.54 8.44
N GLU A 291 16.91 -9.04 7.93
CA GLU A 291 16.81 -9.64 6.59
C GLU A 291 17.05 -8.59 5.50
N ASP A 292 16.51 -7.39 5.66
CA ASP A 292 16.75 -6.27 4.76
C ASP A 292 18.23 -5.85 4.74
N GLU A 293 18.89 -5.82 5.89
CA GLU A 293 20.32 -5.48 6.01
C GLU A 293 21.20 -6.56 5.36
N GLU A 294 20.93 -7.84 5.62
CA GLU A 294 21.63 -8.97 5.00
C GLU A 294 21.46 -8.97 3.49
N LYS A 295 20.24 -8.78 3.00
CA LYS A 295 19.93 -8.68 1.57
C LYS A 295 20.67 -7.51 0.92
N TYR A 296 20.67 -6.35 1.55
CA TYR A 296 21.38 -5.18 1.07
C TYR A 296 22.88 -5.42 0.99
N ASN A 297 23.49 -5.98 2.04
CA ASN A 297 24.90 -6.33 2.09
C ASN A 297 25.28 -7.36 1.03
N SER A 298 24.45 -8.41 0.85
CA SER A 298 24.64 -9.41 -0.21
C SER A 298 24.63 -8.79 -1.62
N LEU A 299 23.73 -7.84 -1.87
CA LEU A 299 23.65 -7.14 -3.16
C LEU A 299 24.86 -6.21 -3.39
N ILE A 300 25.41 -5.60 -2.34
CA ILE A 300 26.65 -4.82 -2.42
C ILE A 300 27.82 -5.73 -2.79
N MET A 301 27.99 -6.86 -2.10
CA MET A 301 29.08 -7.81 -2.31
C MET A 301 29.07 -8.42 -3.71
N LYS A 302 27.90 -8.85 -4.20
CA LYS A 302 27.75 -9.39 -5.57
C LYS A 302 28.19 -8.40 -6.64
N LYS A 303 28.00 -7.10 -6.46
CA LYS A 303 28.46 -6.08 -7.43
C LYS A 303 29.94 -5.73 -7.29
N GLN A 304 30.55 -5.96 -6.15
CA GLN A 304 32.00 -5.80 -5.99
C GLN A 304 32.76 -6.96 -6.67
N ALA A 305 32.20 -8.16 -6.64
CA ALA A 305 32.78 -9.34 -7.29
C ALA A 305 32.70 -9.29 -8.83
N VAL A 306 31.84 -8.47 -9.42
CA VAL A 306 31.66 -8.31 -10.89
C VAL A 306 32.49 -7.15 -11.45
N SER A 307 33.26 -6.42 -10.64
CA SER A 307 34.10 -5.30 -11.10
C SER A 307 35.57 -5.44 -10.74
N PRO A 308 36.32 -6.37 -11.37
CA PRO A 308 37.75 -6.18 -11.53
C PRO A 308 38.27 -6.17 -12.97
N ALA A 309 37.44 -6.05 -13.99
CA ALA A 309 38.00 -5.98 -15.36
C ALA A 309 37.05 -5.19 -16.29
N ASN A 310 37.14 -3.86 -16.33
CA ASN A 310 36.87 -3.05 -17.52
C ASN A 310 36.82 -1.53 -17.18
N ASP A 311 37.87 -1.03 -16.56
CA ASP A 311 38.09 0.43 -16.47
C ASP A 311 39.34 0.86 -17.28
N SER A 312 39.65 0.09 -18.34
CA SER A 312 40.77 0.39 -19.27
C SER A 312 40.31 0.96 -20.62
N SER A 313 39.06 1.49 -20.73
CA SER A 313 38.59 2.08 -21.99
C SER A 313 38.71 3.63 -22.08
N ASP A 314 39.13 4.31 -21.02
CA ASP A 314 39.38 5.78 -21.10
C ASP A 314 40.73 6.18 -21.66
N GLY A 315 41.66 5.21 -21.87
CA GLY A 315 42.96 5.46 -22.50
C GLY A 315 42.95 5.58 -24.03
N ALA A 316 41.89 5.16 -24.70
CA ALA A 316 41.86 5.11 -26.17
C ALA A 316 41.34 6.38 -26.85
N TYR A 317 40.70 7.30 -26.09
CA TYR A 317 40.15 8.51 -26.71
C TYR A 317 41.11 9.68 -26.79
N GLN A 318 42.20 9.68 -26.02
CA GLN A 318 43.23 10.72 -26.13
C GLN A 318 44.31 10.48 -27.19
N LYS A 319 44.50 9.22 -27.65
CA LYS A 319 45.49 8.91 -28.71
C LYS A 319 45.00 9.12 -30.15
N ARG A 320 43.75 9.48 -30.38
CA ARG A 320 43.24 9.76 -31.73
C ARG A 320 43.26 11.28 -32.12
N LYS A 321 43.54 12.19 -31.19
CA LYS A 321 43.69 13.62 -31.50
C LYS A 321 45.09 14.07 -31.86
N SER A 322 46.11 13.25 -31.63
CA SER A 322 47.52 13.62 -31.96
C SER A 322 48.02 13.12 -33.34
N ARG A 323 47.16 12.39 -34.10
CA ARG A 323 47.55 11.89 -35.45
C ARG A 323 46.87 12.58 -36.65
N LYS A 324 46.23 13.76 -36.43
CA LYS A 324 45.66 14.59 -37.50
C LYS A 324 46.30 15.99 -37.58
N ARG A 325 47.49 16.17 -37.06
CA ARG A 325 48.32 17.37 -37.35
C ARG A 325 49.74 16.85 -37.62
N LYS A 326 49.98 16.42 -38.82
CA LYS A 326 51.21 16.47 -39.60
C LYS A 326 50.82 16.30 -41.06
#